data_37db23511825476dd27735e56d57713f
#
_entry.id   37db23511825476dd27735e56d57713f
#
_cell.length_a   1.000
_cell.length_b   1.000
_cell.length_c   1.000
_cell.angle_alpha   90.00
_cell.angle_beta   90.00
_cell.angle_gamma   90.00
#
_symmetry.space_group_name_H-M   'P 1'
#
loop_
_entity.id
_entity.type
_entity.pdbx_description
1 polymer ?
#
loop_
_entity_poly.entity_id
_entity_poly.type
_entity_poly.pdbx_seq_one_letter_code
_entity_poly.pdbx_strand_id
1 'polypeptide(L)'
;MNNLFADTDLVYTINDRQVSIAKSKKAGSSYPAPQQQTKTITGTIVDNTKEPLIGVNIVVKGTSTGTVTDIDGKFSLPITETNAVLVISYIGYKSQEIKVGNQSSLNVTLEAETLGLEEIVVVGYGTMKKADLTGSVATVGSEVIEDRPL
;
A
#
# COMPACT_ATOMS: atom_id res chain seq x y z
N MET A 1 16.80 1.63 -63.78
CA MET A 1 17.51 1.25 -62.55
C MET A 1 16.63 0.38 -61.74
N ASN A 2 17.05 -0.81 -61.52
CA ASN A 2 16.22 -1.88 -60.96
C ASN A 2 15.86 -1.61 -59.51
N ASN A 3 14.58 -1.68 -59.24
CA ASN A 3 14.02 -1.68 -57.89
C ASN A 3 14.50 -2.92 -57.16
N LEU A 4 15.64 -2.82 -56.49
CA LEU A 4 16.22 -3.91 -55.74
C LEU A 4 15.46 -4.23 -54.47
N PHE A 5 14.45 -3.42 -54.15
CA PHE A 5 13.68 -3.53 -52.89
C PHE A 5 12.16 -3.58 -53.09
N ALA A 6 11.73 -4.04 -54.26
CA ALA A 6 10.30 -4.07 -54.58
C ALA A 6 9.47 -5.00 -53.68
N ASP A 7 10.11 -5.82 -52.88
CA ASP A 7 9.46 -6.81 -52.03
C ASP A 7 9.86 -6.76 -50.56
N THR A 8 10.46 -5.67 -50.15
CA THR A 8 10.78 -5.45 -48.73
C THR A 8 10.09 -4.18 -48.24
N ASP A 9 9.29 -4.34 -47.18
CA ASP A 9 8.60 -3.26 -46.44
C ASP A 9 9.60 -2.26 -45.79
N LEU A 10 10.62 -1.84 -46.52
CA LEU A 10 11.64 -0.92 -46.06
C LEU A 10 11.45 0.43 -46.76
N VAL A 11 11.24 1.46 -46.00
CA VAL A 11 11.23 2.84 -46.48
C VAL A 11 12.58 3.46 -46.19
N TYR A 12 13.23 3.98 -47.22
CA TYR A 12 14.46 4.75 -47.08
C TYR A 12 14.17 6.25 -47.19
N THR A 13 14.77 7.02 -46.34
CA THR A 13 14.71 8.49 -46.42
C THR A 13 16.13 9.00 -46.56
N ILE A 14 16.34 9.82 -47.58
CA ILE A 14 17.62 10.46 -47.84
C ILE A 14 17.50 11.90 -47.34
N ASN A 15 18.21 12.23 -46.29
CA ASN A 15 18.40 13.58 -45.81
C ASN A 15 19.88 13.92 -45.84
N ASP A 16 20.23 14.87 -46.71
CA ASP A 16 21.49 15.64 -46.76
C ASP A 16 22.83 14.88 -46.74
N ARG A 17 22.96 13.68 -46.63
CA ARG A 17 24.13 12.77 -46.65
C ARG A 17 23.96 11.54 -45.74
N GLN A 18 22.83 11.38 -45.15
CA GLN A 18 22.55 10.19 -44.36
C GLN A 18 21.40 9.40 -44.97
N VAL A 19 21.63 8.13 -45.18
CA VAL A 19 20.61 7.17 -45.60
C VAL A 19 20.10 6.48 -44.33
N SER A 20 18.89 6.78 -43.94
CA SER A 20 18.23 6.08 -42.84
C SER A 20 17.31 5.01 -43.42
N ILE A 21 17.58 3.76 -43.10
CA ILE A 21 16.74 2.63 -43.47
C ILE A 21 15.85 2.31 -42.25
N ALA A 22 14.58 2.60 -42.37
CA ALA A 22 13.60 2.24 -41.35
C ALA A 22 12.66 1.20 -41.93
N LYS A 23 12.35 0.19 -41.10
CA LYS A 23 11.33 -0.78 -41.45
C LYS A 23 9.98 -0.06 -41.47
N SER A 24 9.32 -0.07 -42.61
CA SER A 24 7.99 0.49 -42.74
C SER A 24 7.08 -0.25 -41.75
N LYS A 25 6.61 0.46 -40.72
CA LYS A 25 5.45 -0.01 -39.96
C LYS A 25 4.25 0.11 -40.86
N LYS A 26 3.88 -0.97 -41.51
CA LYS A 26 2.60 -1.10 -42.17
C LYS A 26 1.53 -0.67 -41.14
N ALA A 27 0.95 0.48 -41.38
CA ALA A 27 -0.22 0.94 -40.64
C ALA A 27 -1.35 -0.06 -40.96
N GLY A 28 -1.57 -0.98 -40.04
CA GLY A 28 -2.61 -1.99 -40.28
C GLY A 28 -2.50 -3.24 -39.41
N SER A 29 -1.85 -3.16 -38.28
CA SER A 29 -2.07 -4.11 -37.20
C SER A 29 -2.02 -3.36 -35.88
N SER A 30 -3.07 -2.61 -35.62
CA SER A 30 -3.42 -2.29 -34.27
C SER A 30 -3.80 -3.62 -33.62
N TYR A 31 -2.81 -4.32 -33.06
CA TYR A 31 -3.13 -5.16 -31.94
C TYR A 31 -3.75 -4.22 -30.93
N PRO A 32 -5.01 -4.37 -30.54
CA PRO A 32 -5.52 -3.61 -29.43
C PRO A 32 -4.59 -3.99 -28.28
N ALA A 33 -3.73 -3.05 -27.89
CA ALA A 33 -3.09 -3.14 -26.61
C ALA A 33 -4.24 -3.44 -25.63
N PRO A 34 -4.14 -4.42 -24.75
CA PRO A 34 -5.18 -4.68 -23.79
C PRO A 34 -5.47 -3.34 -23.13
N GLN A 35 -6.64 -2.78 -23.43
CA GLN A 35 -7.13 -1.60 -22.75
C GLN A 35 -7.32 -2.08 -21.31
N GLN A 36 -6.33 -1.84 -20.48
CA GLN A 36 -6.50 -1.94 -19.06
C GLN A 36 -7.62 -0.96 -18.73
N GLN A 37 -8.77 -1.52 -18.43
CA GLN A 37 -9.93 -0.75 -18.03
C GLN A 37 -9.57 -0.09 -16.70
N THR A 38 -9.09 1.13 -16.78
CA THR A 38 -8.85 1.94 -15.60
C THR A 38 -10.19 2.37 -15.04
N LYS A 39 -10.50 1.87 -13.86
CA LYS A 39 -11.66 2.28 -13.09
C LYS A 39 -11.24 3.38 -12.14
N THR A 40 -11.91 4.52 -12.19
CA THR A 40 -11.66 5.60 -11.24
C THR A 40 -12.53 5.39 -10.00
N ILE A 41 -11.89 5.34 -8.86
CA ILE A 41 -12.55 5.33 -7.55
C ILE A 41 -12.52 6.73 -6.99
N THR A 42 -13.67 7.23 -6.62
CA THR A 42 -13.83 8.50 -5.92
C THR A 42 -14.32 8.23 -4.50
N GLY A 43 -14.10 9.15 -3.60
CA GLY A 43 -14.61 8.99 -2.26
C GLY A 43 -14.38 10.21 -1.39
N THR A 44 -14.90 10.13 -0.17
CA THR A 44 -14.71 11.16 0.85
C THR A 44 -14.23 10.50 2.14
N ILE A 45 -13.23 11.09 2.76
CA ILE A 45 -12.68 10.63 4.03
C ILE A 45 -12.97 11.67 5.10
N VAL A 46 -13.60 11.22 6.16
CA VAL A 46 -13.98 12.04 7.31
C VAL A 46 -13.49 11.40 8.61
N ASP A 47 -13.46 12.16 9.66
CA ASP A 47 -13.24 11.63 11.00
C ASP A 47 -14.55 11.17 11.68
N ASN A 48 -14.47 10.76 12.94
CA ASN A 48 -15.66 10.36 13.73
C ASN A 48 -16.61 11.52 13.99
N THR A 49 -16.18 12.77 13.84
CA THR A 49 -17.03 13.98 13.98
C THR A 49 -17.68 14.39 12.68
N LYS A 50 -17.42 13.63 11.57
CA LYS A 50 -17.82 13.91 10.19
C LYS A 50 -17.12 15.12 9.59
N GLU A 51 -15.98 15.48 10.12
CA GLU A 51 -15.14 16.54 9.59
C GLU A 51 -14.27 16.00 8.46
N PRO A 52 -14.17 16.68 7.29
CA PRO A 52 -13.36 16.20 6.19
C PRO A 52 -11.87 16.25 6.53
N LEU A 53 -11.19 15.15 6.27
CA LEU A 53 -9.76 15.03 6.51
C LEU A 53 -8.95 15.37 5.26
N ILE A 54 -8.15 16.41 5.35
CA ILE A 54 -7.30 16.95 4.28
C ILE A 54 -5.95 16.24 4.31
N GLY A 55 -5.43 15.85 3.13
CA GLY A 55 -4.08 15.30 3.03
C GLY A 55 -3.95 13.85 3.52
N VAL A 56 -5.06 13.13 3.61
CA VAL A 56 -5.05 11.69 3.90
C VAL A 56 -4.39 10.95 2.74
N ASN A 57 -3.45 10.10 3.03
CA ASN A 57 -2.75 9.30 2.03
C ASN A 57 -3.53 8.02 1.72
N ILE A 58 -3.82 7.79 0.45
CA ILE A 58 -4.52 6.62 -0.06
C ILE A 58 -3.62 5.92 -1.07
N VAL A 59 -3.27 4.67 -0.83
CA VAL A 59 -2.40 3.87 -1.70
C VAL A 59 -3.06 2.54 -2.02
N VAL A 60 -2.93 2.10 -3.26
CA VAL A 60 -3.34 0.74 -3.66
C VAL A 60 -2.30 -0.25 -3.15
N LYS A 61 -2.73 -1.18 -2.30
CA LYS A 61 -1.85 -2.20 -1.70
C LYS A 61 -1.15 -3.02 -2.78
N GLY A 62 0.15 -3.14 -2.65
CA GLY A 62 0.98 -3.88 -3.61
C GLY A 62 1.39 -3.12 -4.85
N THR A 63 1.01 -1.84 -4.96
CA THR A 63 1.41 -0.97 -6.08
C THR A 63 2.01 0.35 -5.58
N SER A 64 2.55 1.14 -6.50
CA SER A 64 2.99 2.51 -6.21
C SER A 64 1.92 3.54 -6.55
N THR A 65 0.70 3.11 -6.86
CA THR A 65 -0.39 4.00 -7.24
C THR A 65 -1.09 4.53 -5.99
N GLY A 66 -1.13 5.83 -5.83
CA GLY A 66 -1.75 6.48 -4.68
C GLY A 66 -2.23 7.89 -4.99
N THR A 67 -2.98 8.46 -4.07
CA THR A 67 -3.48 9.83 -4.11
C THR A 67 -3.64 10.37 -2.68
N VAL A 68 -3.95 11.65 -2.56
CA VAL A 68 -4.25 12.30 -1.28
C VAL A 68 -5.62 12.98 -1.35
N THR A 69 -6.25 13.17 -0.20
CA THR A 69 -7.52 13.92 -0.13
C THR A 69 -7.31 15.42 -0.29
N ASP A 70 -8.28 16.08 -0.90
CA ASP A 70 -8.36 17.53 -1.04
C ASP A 70 -8.92 18.21 0.23
N ILE A 71 -9.18 19.51 0.11
CA ILE A 71 -9.71 20.35 1.22
C ILE A 71 -11.10 19.92 1.69
N ASP A 72 -11.86 19.23 0.84
CA ASP A 72 -13.19 18.70 1.15
C ASP A 72 -13.12 17.23 1.62
N GLY A 73 -11.93 16.70 1.86
CA GLY A 73 -11.72 15.30 2.19
C GLY A 73 -11.99 14.34 1.04
N LYS A 74 -12.14 14.84 -0.20
CA LYS A 74 -12.43 14.03 -1.38
C LYS A 74 -11.16 13.52 -2.03
N PHE A 75 -11.25 12.34 -2.63
CA PHE A 75 -10.16 11.77 -3.41
C PHE A 75 -10.65 11.17 -4.72
N SER A 76 -9.75 11.05 -5.68
CA SER A 76 -9.97 10.37 -6.95
C SER A 76 -8.72 9.56 -7.27
N LEU A 77 -8.90 8.25 -7.47
CA LEU A 77 -7.81 7.32 -7.69
C LEU A 77 -8.12 6.39 -8.86
N PRO A 78 -7.35 6.44 -9.95
CA PRO A 78 -7.48 5.47 -11.03
C PRO A 78 -6.86 4.13 -10.60
N ILE A 79 -7.62 3.05 -10.72
CA ILE A 79 -7.18 1.69 -10.46
C ILE A 79 -7.37 0.82 -11.71
N THR A 80 -6.48 -0.13 -11.88
CA THR A 80 -6.53 -1.11 -12.98
C THR A 80 -7.10 -2.46 -12.55
N GLU A 81 -7.18 -2.68 -11.25
CA GLU A 81 -7.61 -3.95 -10.67
C GLU A 81 -9.01 -3.84 -10.07
N THR A 82 -9.86 -4.80 -10.39
CA THR A 82 -11.25 -4.84 -9.90
C THR A 82 -11.32 -5.11 -8.38
N ASN A 83 -10.34 -5.80 -7.82
CA ASN A 83 -10.29 -6.18 -6.41
C ASN A 83 -9.17 -5.45 -5.65
N ALA A 84 -8.91 -4.19 -6.00
CA ALA A 84 -7.90 -3.40 -5.31
C ALA A 84 -8.22 -3.24 -3.82
N VAL A 85 -7.18 -3.30 -3.00
CA VAL A 85 -7.25 -2.97 -1.57
C VAL A 85 -6.60 -1.60 -1.39
N LEU A 86 -7.35 -0.65 -0.87
CA LEU A 86 -6.83 0.67 -0.54
C LEU A 86 -6.31 0.66 0.90
N VAL A 87 -5.11 1.12 1.07
CA VAL A 87 -4.53 1.43 2.38
C VAL A 87 -4.65 2.92 2.59
N ILE A 88 -5.39 3.29 3.60
CA ILE A 88 -5.66 4.68 3.96
C ILE A 88 -4.91 4.98 5.24
N SER A 89 -4.07 5.99 5.22
CA SER A 89 -3.26 6.38 6.37
C SER A 89 -3.22 7.89 6.54
N TYR A 90 -3.31 8.32 7.78
CA TYR A 90 -3.19 9.73 8.14
C TYR A 90 -2.54 9.87 9.51
N ILE A 91 -1.77 10.94 9.71
CA ILE A 91 -1.08 11.16 10.97
C ILE A 91 -2.07 11.38 12.13
N GLY A 92 -1.91 10.65 13.21
CA GLY A 92 -2.82 10.71 14.35
C GLY A 92 -4.12 9.91 14.19
N TYR A 93 -4.23 9.09 13.14
CA TYR A 93 -5.37 8.23 12.87
C TYR A 93 -4.93 6.79 12.59
N LYS A 94 -5.78 5.84 12.92
CA LYS A 94 -5.53 4.43 12.63
C LYS A 94 -5.58 4.17 11.13
N SER A 95 -4.58 3.50 10.61
CA SER A 95 -4.58 3.07 9.21
C SER A 95 -5.66 2.02 8.96
N GLN A 96 -6.39 2.15 7.86
CA GLN A 96 -7.45 1.22 7.46
C GLN A 96 -7.17 0.62 6.08
N GLU A 97 -7.47 -0.67 5.93
CA GLU A 97 -7.45 -1.35 4.65
C GLU A 97 -8.88 -1.62 4.16
N ILE A 98 -9.22 -1.12 2.98
CA ILE A 98 -10.56 -1.24 2.42
C ILE A 98 -10.50 -1.92 1.05
N LYS A 99 -11.26 -2.99 0.88
CA LYS A 99 -11.44 -3.64 -0.42
C LYS A 99 -12.44 -2.86 -1.25
N VAL A 100 -12.03 -2.41 -2.42
CA VAL A 100 -12.86 -1.58 -3.28
C VAL A 100 -13.98 -2.39 -3.96
N GLY A 101 -13.70 -3.63 -4.37
CA GLY A 101 -14.66 -4.46 -5.09
C GLY A 101 -15.24 -3.74 -6.33
N ASN A 102 -16.55 -3.84 -6.52
CA ASN A 102 -17.25 -3.21 -7.64
C ASN A 102 -17.68 -1.76 -7.40
N GLN A 103 -17.43 -1.22 -6.22
CA GLN A 103 -17.82 0.13 -5.87
C GLN A 103 -16.95 1.16 -6.58
N SER A 104 -17.56 2.25 -7.05
CA SER A 104 -16.86 3.39 -7.65
C SER A 104 -16.80 4.58 -6.70
N SER A 105 -17.58 4.55 -5.63
CA SER A 105 -17.61 5.59 -4.60
C SER A 105 -17.42 4.97 -3.23
N LEU A 106 -16.57 5.59 -2.42
CA LEU A 106 -16.19 5.12 -1.09
C LEU A 106 -16.29 6.26 -0.08
N ASN A 107 -17.06 6.06 0.97
CA ASN A 107 -17.07 6.94 2.13
C ASN A 107 -16.37 6.24 3.28
N VAL A 108 -15.33 6.85 3.81
CA VAL A 108 -14.49 6.26 4.85
C VAL A 108 -14.48 7.18 6.06
N THR A 109 -14.67 6.60 7.23
CA THR A 109 -14.49 7.29 8.50
C THR A 109 -13.23 6.75 9.16
N LEU A 110 -12.27 7.64 9.42
CA LEU A 110 -11.06 7.30 10.17
C LEU A 110 -11.27 7.54 11.66
N GLU A 111 -10.77 6.62 12.45
CA GLU A 111 -10.72 6.76 13.90
C GLU A 111 -9.40 7.40 14.30
N ALA A 112 -9.48 8.45 15.13
CA ALA A 112 -8.29 9.02 15.72
C ALA A 112 -7.56 7.93 16.51
N GLU A 113 -6.28 7.80 16.28
CA GLU A 113 -5.41 7.01 17.09
C GLU A 113 -5.16 7.79 18.38
N THR A 114 -6.01 7.55 19.37
CA THR A 114 -5.63 7.93 20.72
C THR A 114 -4.43 7.05 21.06
N LEU A 115 -3.25 7.64 20.93
CA LEU A 115 -2.09 7.15 21.65
C LEU A 115 -2.44 7.32 23.14
N GLY A 116 -3.23 6.38 23.65
CA GLY A 116 -3.09 6.06 25.03
C GLY A 116 -1.60 5.83 25.18
N LEU A 117 -0.97 6.55 26.06
CA LEU A 117 0.34 6.22 26.59
C LEU A 117 0.18 4.89 27.33
N GLU A 118 -0.21 3.84 26.61
CA GLU A 118 0.18 2.53 26.98
C GLU A 118 1.68 2.58 26.76
N GLU A 119 2.33 2.81 27.88
CA GLU A 119 3.73 2.54 28.06
C GLU A 119 4.07 1.36 27.18
N ILE A 120 4.78 1.64 26.10
CA ILE A 120 5.31 0.59 25.27
C ILE A 120 6.27 -0.11 26.22
N VAL A 121 5.77 -1.13 26.88
CA VAL A 121 6.62 -2.14 27.45
C VAL A 121 7.31 -2.71 26.23
N VAL A 122 8.46 -2.18 25.92
CA VAL A 122 9.38 -2.81 25.00
C VAL A 122 9.63 -4.15 25.64
N VAL A 123 8.84 -5.12 25.25
CA VAL A 123 9.15 -6.51 25.52
C VAL A 123 10.38 -6.74 24.67
N GLY A 124 11.54 -6.45 25.26
CA GLY A 124 12.79 -6.80 24.65
C GLY A 124 12.69 -8.27 24.29
N TYR A 125 13.20 -8.63 23.15
CA TYR A 125 13.38 -9.99 22.71
C TYR A 125 14.04 -10.80 23.82
N GLY A 126 13.27 -11.42 24.57
CA GLY A 126 13.65 -12.16 25.72
C GLY A 126 12.36 -12.41 26.43
N THR A 127 11.59 -13.31 25.90
CA THR A 127 10.60 -14.00 26.71
C THR A 127 11.36 -14.76 27.77
N MET A 128 11.87 -14.05 28.71
CA MET A 128 12.18 -14.63 29.98
C MET A 128 10.85 -15.10 30.50
N LYS A 129 10.62 -16.36 30.40
CA LYS A 129 9.50 -17.02 31.02
C LYS A 129 9.57 -16.65 32.48
N LYS A 130 8.77 -15.70 32.86
CA LYS A 130 8.59 -15.28 34.24
C LYS A 130 8.17 -16.43 35.15
N ALA A 131 7.81 -17.53 34.53
CA ALA A 131 7.47 -18.76 35.20
C ALA A 131 8.65 -19.44 35.89
N ASP A 132 9.87 -19.24 35.38
CA ASP A 132 11.02 -19.90 35.94
C ASP A 132 11.62 -19.16 37.16
N LEU A 133 11.26 -17.90 37.33
CA LEU A 133 11.71 -17.10 38.45
C LEU A 133 10.86 -17.26 39.70
N THR A 134 9.65 -17.71 39.58
CA THR A 134 8.77 -17.89 40.72
C THR A 134 8.91 -19.27 41.37
N GLY A 135 9.49 -20.21 40.68
CA GLY A 135 9.72 -21.55 41.22
C GLY A 135 10.89 -21.65 42.16
N SER A 136 11.79 -20.71 42.07
CA SER A 136 13.06 -20.80 42.80
C SER A 136 13.07 -20.11 44.15
N VAL A 137 12.08 -19.36 44.45
CA VAL A 137 12.05 -18.55 45.67
C VAL A 137 11.29 -19.21 46.80
N ALA A 138 10.52 -20.23 46.48
CA ALA A 138 9.68 -20.84 47.46
C ALA A 138 10.35 -21.86 48.40
N THR A 139 11.63 -22.13 48.21
CA THR A 139 12.22 -23.25 48.87
C THR A 139 13.19 -22.90 49.97
N VAL A 140 13.41 -21.66 50.25
CA VAL A 140 14.48 -21.31 51.20
C VAL A 140 13.94 -20.69 52.48
N GLY A 141 12.69 -20.88 52.74
CA GLY A 141 12.17 -20.12 53.84
C GLY A 141 11.78 -20.83 55.08
N SER A 142 11.81 -22.10 55.14
CA SER A 142 11.24 -22.70 56.31
C SER A 142 11.97 -23.85 56.91
N GLU A 143 13.23 -23.89 56.61
CA GLU A 143 13.98 -24.82 57.39
C GLU A 143 14.53 -24.08 58.58
N VAL A 144 13.71 -24.08 59.55
CA VAL A 144 14.14 -24.56 60.79
C VAL A 144 15.08 -23.80 61.57
N ILE A 145 14.54 -23.36 62.52
CA ILE A 145 15.34 -23.62 63.67
C ILE A 145 14.52 -24.27 64.71
N GLU A 146 14.55 -25.50 64.61
CA GLU A 146 14.21 -26.32 65.74
C GLU A 146 15.34 -26.20 66.67
N ASP A 147 15.14 -25.31 67.53
CA ASP A 147 16.02 -25.30 68.60
C ASP A 147 15.73 -26.25 69.68
N ARG A 148 16.69 -26.63 70.27
CA ARG A 148 16.86 -27.53 71.30
C ARG A 148 16.70 -27.04 72.63
N PRO A 149 16.02 -27.71 73.34
CA PRO A 149 15.95 -27.39 74.73
C PRO A 149 17.04 -28.02 75.57
N LEU A 150 17.31 -27.33 76.54
CA LEU A 150 17.74 -27.88 77.76
C LEU A 150 17.21 -27.13 78.93
#